data_953b55183b0d5a597cf7e5c10e1d1ab7
#
_entry.id   953b55183b0d5a597cf7e5c10e1d1ab7
#
_cell.length_a   1.000
_cell.length_b   1.000
_cell.length_c   1.000
_cell.angle_alpha   90.00
_cell.angle_beta   90.00
_cell.angle_gamma   90.00
#
_symmetry.space_group_name_H-M   'P 1'
#
loop_
_entity.id
_entity.type
_entity.pdbx_description
1 polymer ?
#
loop_
_entity_poly.entity_id
_entity_poly.type
_entity_poly.pdbx_seq_one_letter_code
_entity_poly.pdbx_strand_id
1 'polypeptide(L)'
;MEDKLLQRAVVEVLGAIYEADFLGFSCGFRPGRSPHHALDALATEITRKKVGWVLDADIRDFFTKLDQRWLKMFLEHRIADNRVLRLIEKWLSAGVIEDGAVDGVR
;
A
#
# COMPACT_ATOMS: atom_id res chain seq x y z
N MET A 1 21.63 -3.13 3.79
CA MET A 1 21.65 -2.35 2.55
C MET A 1 21.21 -3.16 1.34
N GLU A 2 21.66 -4.39 1.21
CA GLU A 2 21.21 -5.29 0.12
C GLU A 2 19.71 -5.54 0.15
N ASP A 3 19.14 -5.72 1.35
CA ASP A 3 17.71 -5.94 1.50
C ASP A 3 16.88 -4.73 1.03
N LYS A 4 17.36 -3.52 1.28
CA LYS A 4 16.67 -2.31 0.80
C LYS A 4 16.67 -2.20 -0.71
N LEU A 5 17.77 -2.58 -1.36
CA LEU A 5 17.84 -2.62 -2.83
C LEU A 5 16.87 -3.66 -3.39
N LEU A 6 16.84 -4.84 -2.79
CA LEU A 6 15.93 -5.90 -3.21
C LEU A 6 14.47 -5.51 -2.98
N GLN A 7 14.16 -4.88 -1.85
CA GLN A 7 12.82 -4.36 -1.56
C GLN A 7 12.41 -3.31 -2.60
N ARG A 8 13.31 -2.40 -2.96
CA ARG A 8 13.04 -1.40 -3.99
C ARG A 8 12.76 -2.04 -5.35
N ALA A 9 13.52 -3.05 -5.71
CA ALA A 9 13.31 -3.79 -6.96
C ALA A 9 11.93 -4.47 -6.96
N VAL A 10 11.55 -5.09 -5.85
CA VAL A 10 10.23 -5.73 -5.72
C VAL A 10 9.11 -4.69 -5.79
N VAL A 11 9.27 -3.53 -5.16
CA VAL A 11 8.30 -2.44 -5.24
C VAL A 11 8.09 -1.97 -6.68
N GLU A 12 9.15 -1.88 -7.47
CA GLU A 12 9.03 -1.52 -8.90
C GLU A 12 8.20 -2.56 -9.67
N VAL A 13 8.44 -3.83 -9.41
CA VAL A 13 7.68 -4.91 -10.06
C VAL A 13 6.22 -4.90 -9.62
N LEU A 14 5.97 -4.78 -8.32
CA LEU A 14 4.61 -4.73 -7.77
C LEU A 14 3.86 -3.50 -8.27
N GLY A 15 4.53 -2.36 -8.35
CA GLY A 15 3.95 -1.13 -8.89
C GLY A 15 3.47 -1.30 -10.32
N ALA A 16 4.27 -1.97 -11.16
CA ALA A 16 3.89 -2.24 -12.54
C ALA A 16 2.63 -3.13 -12.64
N ILE A 17 2.51 -4.10 -11.73
CA ILE A 17 1.36 -5.01 -11.70
C ILE A 17 0.10 -4.31 -11.19
N TYR A 18 0.21 -3.64 -10.03
CA TYR A 18 -0.95 -3.10 -9.33
C TYR A 18 -1.39 -1.73 -9.85
N GLU A 19 -0.53 -0.98 -10.53
CA GLU A 19 -0.89 0.33 -11.07
C GLU A 19 -2.12 0.24 -11.99
N ALA A 20 -2.23 -0.83 -12.75
CA ALA A 20 -3.38 -1.08 -13.60
C ALA A 20 -4.68 -1.33 -12.81
N ASP A 21 -4.56 -1.79 -11.58
CA ASP A 21 -5.71 -2.12 -10.73
C ASP A 21 -6.19 -0.93 -9.89
N PHE A 22 -5.36 0.10 -9.71
CA PHE A 22 -5.73 1.25 -8.91
C PHE A 22 -6.83 2.07 -9.58
N LEU A 23 -7.80 2.46 -8.78
CA LEU A 23 -8.86 3.35 -9.24
C LEU A 23 -8.32 4.76 -9.47
N GLY A 24 -8.92 5.49 -10.39
CA GLY A 24 -8.44 6.83 -10.77
C GLY A 24 -8.38 7.83 -9.61
N PHE A 25 -9.22 7.67 -8.60
CA PHE A 25 -9.22 8.54 -7.44
C PHE A 25 -8.21 8.13 -6.35
N SER A 26 -7.54 6.99 -6.47
CA SER A 26 -6.50 6.58 -5.53
C SER A 26 -5.20 7.32 -5.86
N CYS A 27 -4.71 8.15 -4.94
CA CYS A 27 -3.56 9.02 -5.17
C CYS A 27 -2.36 8.73 -4.26
N GLY A 28 -2.54 7.95 -3.19
CA GLY A 28 -1.48 7.67 -2.23
C GLY A 28 -0.37 6.81 -2.80
N PHE A 29 0.87 7.26 -2.67
CA PHE A 29 2.08 6.52 -3.03
C PHE A 29 2.12 5.98 -4.46
N ARG A 30 1.45 6.66 -5.39
CA ARG A 30 1.44 6.26 -6.80
C ARG A 30 2.33 7.16 -7.65
N PRO A 31 3.04 6.59 -8.66
CA PRO A 31 3.79 7.41 -9.63
C PRO A 31 2.87 8.39 -10.36
N GLY A 32 3.33 9.62 -10.52
CA GLY A 32 2.57 10.66 -11.22
C GLY A 32 1.38 11.21 -10.44
N ARG A 33 1.17 10.76 -9.21
CA ARG A 33 0.12 11.25 -8.32
C ARG A 33 0.72 12.00 -7.14
N SER A 34 0.01 13.01 -6.67
CA SER A 34 0.45 13.83 -5.54
C SER A 34 -0.73 14.20 -4.64
N PRO A 35 -0.47 14.69 -3.40
CA PRO A 35 -1.54 15.21 -2.56
C PRO A 35 -2.33 16.33 -3.22
N HIS A 36 -1.68 17.14 -4.06
CA HIS A 36 -2.36 18.21 -4.81
C HIS A 36 -3.39 17.66 -5.78
N HIS A 37 -3.11 16.54 -6.45
CA HIS A 37 -4.08 15.88 -7.33
C HIS A 37 -5.30 15.42 -6.55
N ALA A 38 -5.10 14.86 -5.37
CA ALA A 38 -6.21 14.42 -4.52
C ALA A 38 -7.07 15.61 -4.07
N LEU A 39 -6.45 16.71 -3.66
CA LEU A 39 -7.14 17.92 -3.25
C LEU A 39 -7.91 18.55 -4.41
N ASP A 40 -7.31 18.61 -5.59
CA ASP A 40 -7.96 19.15 -6.78
C ASP A 40 -9.18 18.33 -7.17
N ALA A 41 -9.07 17.01 -7.16
CA ALA A 41 -10.17 16.12 -7.45
C ALA A 41 -11.31 16.28 -6.44
N LEU A 42 -10.97 16.37 -5.15
CA LEU A 42 -11.94 16.58 -4.08
C LEU A 42 -12.67 17.91 -4.25
N ALA A 43 -11.93 19.00 -4.47
CA ALA A 43 -12.50 20.33 -4.65
C ALA A 43 -13.46 20.38 -5.85
N THR A 44 -13.08 19.74 -6.96
CA THR A 44 -13.89 19.66 -8.15
C THR A 44 -15.20 18.90 -7.89
N GLU A 45 -15.12 17.76 -7.23
CA GLU A 45 -16.32 16.94 -6.95
C GLU A 45 -17.26 17.61 -5.95
N ILE A 46 -16.72 18.26 -4.92
CA ILE A 46 -17.54 19.00 -3.95
C ILE A 46 -18.33 20.11 -4.64
N THR A 47 -17.68 20.86 -5.51
CA THR A 47 -18.30 21.96 -6.22
C THR A 47 -19.31 21.49 -7.26
N ARG A 48 -18.93 20.47 -8.03
CA ARG A 48 -19.74 19.96 -9.14
C ARG A 48 -20.99 19.23 -8.70
N LYS A 49 -20.88 18.43 -7.63
CA LYS A 49 -21.99 17.58 -7.16
C LYS A 49 -22.80 18.21 -6.02
N LYS A 50 -22.50 19.42 -5.64
CA LYS A 50 -23.18 20.13 -4.54
C LYS A 50 -23.24 19.29 -3.27
N VAL A 51 -22.07 18.78 -2.86
CA VAL A 51 -21.93 17.89 -1.71
C VAL A 51 -22.28 18.64 -0.42
N GLY A 52 -23.16 18.07 0.39
CA GLY A 52 -23.51 18.62 1.70
C GLY A 52 -22.79 17.99 2.87
N TRP A 53 -22.18 16.80 2.68
CA TRP A 53 -21.51 16.05 3.73
C TRP A 53 -20.20 15.47 3.23
N VAL A 54 -19.19 15.45 4.08
CA VAL A 54 -17.90 14.81 3.80
C VAL A 54 -17.57 13.85 4.94
N LEU A 55 -17.27 12.61 4.60
CA LEU A 55 -16.76 11.63 5.54
C LEU A 55 -15.24 11.54 5.39
N ASP A 56 -14.53 11.87 6.46
CA ASP A 56 -13.08 11.67 6.53
C ASP A 56 -12.81 10.47 7.43
N ALA A 57 -12.20 9.43 6.88
CA ALA A 57 -11.97 8.19 7.60
C ALA A 57 -10.54 7.73 7.42
N ASP A 58 -9.99 7.15 8.48
CA ASP A 58 -8.66 6.57 8.49
C ASP A 58 -8.68 5.26 9.27
N ILE A 59 -7.77 4.36 8.94
CA ILE A 59 -7.63 3.07 9.63
C ILE A 59 -6.56 3.21 10.71
N ARG A 60 -6.96 3.08 11.96
CA ARG A 60 -6.04 3.16 13.07
C ARG A 60 -5.14 1.93 13.13
N ASP A 61 -3.84 2.17 13.30
CA ASP A 61 -2.84 1.11 13.44
C ASP A 61 -2.90 0.07 12.31
N PHE A 62 -3.07 0.53 11.09
CA PHE A 62 -3.27 -0.33 9.92
C PHE A 62 -2.19 -1.41 9.79
N PHE A 63 -0.92 -1.01 9.85
CA PHE A 63 0.18 -1.95 9.62
C PHE A 63 0.33 -2.98 10.74
N THR A 64 0.04 -2.61 11.97
CA THR A 64 0.15 -3.54 13.10
C THR A 64 -1.04 -4.49 13.20
N LYS A 65 -2.21 -4.07 12.73
CA LYS A 65 -3.45 -4.85 12.77
C LYS A 65 -3.75 -5.62 11.50
N LEU A 66 -2.94 -5.45 10.47
CA LEU A 66 -3.13 -6.13 9.20
C LEU A 66 -2.96 -7.64 9.36
N ASP A 67 -3.96 -8.40 8.94
CA ASP A 67 -3.88 -9.86 8.94
C ASP A 67 -3.01 -10.32 7.77
N GLN A 68 -1.83 -10.84 8.09
CA GLN A 68 -0.84 -11.25 7.08
C GLN A 68 -1.31 -12.43 6.24
N ARG A 69 -2.17 -13.29 6.76
CA ARG A 69 -2.71 -14.41 5.99
C ARG A 69 -3.60 -13.93 4.86
N TRP A 70 -4.45 -12.95 5.14
CA TRP A 70 -5.30 -12.34 4.11
C TRP A 70 -4.47 -11.57 3.10
N LEU A 71 -3.47 -10.83 3.55
CA LEU A 71 -2.56 -10.12 2.67
C LEU A 71 -1.86 -11.07 1.71
N LYS A 72 -1.36 -12.19 2.21
CA LYS A 72 -0.73 -13.22 1.38
C LYS A 72 -1.70 -13.77 0.34
N MET A 73 -2.93 -14.06 0.74
CA MET A 73 -3.96 -14.55 -0.19
C MET A 73 -4.25 -13.54 -1.30
N PHE A 74 -4.35 -12.26 -0.96
CA PHE A 74 -4.56 -11.22 -1.96
C PHE A 74 -3.38 -11.09 -2.91
N LEU A 75 -2.16 -11.17 -2.40
CA LEU A 75 -0.96 -11.13 -3.23
C LEU A 75 -0.89 -12.33 -4.18
N GLU A 76 -1.20 -13.52 -3.70
CA GLU A 76 -1.23 -14.74 -4.52
C GLU A 76 -2.23 -14.64 -5.68
N HIS A 77 -3.29 -13.87 -5.49
CA HIS A 77 -4.29 -13.67 -6.53
C HIS A 77 -3.75 -12.93 -7.76
N ARG A 78 -2.78 -12.04 -7.56
CA ARG A 78 -2.19 -11.22 -8.63
C ARG A 78 -0.77 -11.60 -9.01
N ILE A 79 -0.04 -12.25 -8.13
CA ILE A 79 1.37 -12.58 -8.32
C ILE A 79 1.51 -14.09 -8.45
N ALA A 80 1.99 -14.54 -9.60
CA ALA A 80 2.21 -15.95 -9.85
C ALA A 80 3.60 -16.44 -9.43
N ASP A 81 4.58 -15.55 -9.32
CA ASP A 81 5.95 -15.91 -9.00
C ASP A 81 6.12 -16.22 -7.51
N ASN A 82 6.32 -17.48 -7.18
CA ASN A 82 6.49 -17.93 -5.80
C ASN A 82 7.74 -17.36 -5.12
N ARG A 83 8.77 -17.00 -5.88
CA ARG A 83 9.99 -16.42 -5.32
C ARG A 83 9.73 -15.04 -4.77
N VAL A 84 8.95 -14.24 -5.47
CA VAL A 84 8.54 -12.91 -5.01
C VAL A 84 7.65 -13.04 -3.77
N LEU A 85 6.70 -13.95 -3.78
CA LEU A 85 5.82 -14.19 -2.64
C LEU A 85 6.60 -14.63 -1.39
N ARG A 86 7.60 -15.49 -1.54
CA ARG A 86 8.46 -15.92 -0.43
C ARG A 86 9.26 -14.77 0.17
N LEU A 87 9.78 -13.88 -0.69
CA LEU A 87 10.49 -12.69 -0.22
C LEU A 87 9.57 -11.79 0.61
N ILE A 88 8.38 -11.54 0.11
CA ILE A 88 7.40 -10.72 0.82
C ILE A 88 7.02 -11.35 2.17
N GLU A 89 6.76 -12.65 2.20
CA GLU A 89 6.49 -13.38 3.44
C GLU A 89 7.63 -13.25 4.44
N LYS A 90 8.85 -13.41 3.97
CA LYS A 90 10.04 -13.29 4.80
C LYS A 90 10.14 -11.90 5.44
N TRP A 91 9.89 -10.86 4.66
CA TRP A 91 9.95 -9.49 5.18
C TRP A 91 8.81 -9.19 6.15
N LEU A 92 7.62 -9.68 5.88
CA LEU A 92 6.47 -9.53 6.78
C LEU A 92 6.72 -10.23 8.12
N SER A 93 7.35 -11.39 8.09
CA SER A 93 7.69 -12.15 9.30
C SER A 93 8.82 -11.53 10.10
N ALA A 94 9.72 -10.78 9.44
CA ALA A 94 10.84 -10.14 10.12
C ALA A 94 10.39 -9.04 11.08
N GLY A 95 9.25 -8.41 10.82
CA GLY A 95 8.72 -7.34 11.65
C GLY A 95 9.44 -6.01 11.43
N VAL A 96 9.15 -5.06 12.30
CA VAL A 96 9.72 -3.71 12.28
C VAL A 96 10.56 -3.52 13.54
N ILE A 97 11.74 -2.92 13.37
CA ILE A 97 12.57 -2.52 14.51
C ILE A 97 12.20 -1.10 14.88
N GLU A 98 11.68 -0.92 16.09
CA GLU A 98 11.30 0.36 16.63
C GLU A 98 11.94 0.50 18.01
N ASP A 99 12.68 1.59 18.25
CA ASP A 99 13.37 1.86 19.52
C ASP A 99 14.29 0.70 19.98
N GLY A 100 14.91 -0.01 19.05
CA GLY A 100 15.80 -1.14 19.36
C GLY A 100 15.07 -2.45 19.68
N ALA A 101 13.74 -2.45 19.67
CA ALA A 101 12.95 -3.66 19.84
C ALA A 101 12.39 -4.12 18.49
N VAL A 102 12.26 -5.42 18.32
CA VAL A 102 11.61 -5.99 17.14
C VAL A 102 10.13 -6.15 17.44
N ASP A 103 9.32 -5.32 16.77
CA ASP A 103 7.88 -5.48 16.80
C ASP A 103 7.51 -6.52 15.75
N GLY A 104 7.14 -7.70 16.21
CA GLY A 104 6.70 -8.76 15.31
C GLY A 104 5.32 -8.43 14.77
N VAL A 105 5.24 -8.22 13.48
CA VAL A 105 3.97 -8.12 12.77
C VAL A 105 3.43 -9.54 12.61
N ARG A 106 2.31 -9.82 13.24
CA ARG A 106 1.69 -11.15 13.26
C ARG A 106 0.62 -11.32 12.20
#